data_723f47b8e94220a1bcce3da863fc7c04
#
_entry.id   723f47b8e94220a1bcce3da863fc7c04
#
_cell.length_a   1.000
_cell.length_b   1.000
_cell.length_c   1.000
_cell.angle_alpha   90.00
_cell.angle_beta   90.00
_cell.angle_gamma   90.00
#
_symmetry.space_group_name_H-M   'P 1'
#
loop_
_entity.id
_entity.type
_entity.pdbx_description
1 polymer ?
#
loop_
_entity_poly.entity_id
_entity_poly.type
_entity_poly.pdbx_seq_one_letter_code
_entity_poly.pdbx_strand_id
1 'polypeptide(L)'
;EYTMSEIVASIYDRMRETGLTEGILFIDEINCVSETLAPAMLQFLQCKTFGNHEIPEGWVIVAAGNPPEYNKSVRDFDVVTLDRVKKIMVEPDYRIWKEYAYKENIHPVILSYLELRSNCFYQMETTIDGRQFATPRGWEDLSRMMEVYERLNKNITKEVVGQYIQHERISVEFAEYYELYQKYQQDYQIAEILKGKPSEAMVKKVSHAPFDERVSVVNLLFSGVRQAVREVVLQEEVLEKVFEILKLLKEPQEGGKLLERLGDYVDNLRMEREQKQKEGLLERREDRTIRKALDLLENYKIGRAHV
;
A
#
# COMPACT_ATOMS: atom_id res chain seq x y z
N GLU A 1 -22.78 -15.92 15.11
CA GLU A 1 -22.45 -15.69 16.55
C GLU A 1 -21.64 -16.87 17.03
N TYR A 2 -20.36 -16.67 17.29
CA TYR A 2 -19.53 -17.69 17.92
C TYR A 2 -19.84 -17.75 19.39
N THR A 3 -20.10 -18.93 19.91
CA THR A 3 -20.15 -19.11 21.36
C THR A 3 -18.73 -18.99 21.90
N MET A 4 -18.58 -18.51 23.12
CA MET A 4 -17.25 -18.29 23.67
C MET A 4 -16.46 -19.57 23.93
N SER A 5 -17.16 -20.71 24.08
CA SER A 5 -16.52 -22.02 24.05
C SER A 5 -15.86 -22.29 22.68
N GLU A 6 -16.38 -21.76 21.59
CA GLU A 6 -15.81 -21.91 20.25
C GLU A 6 -14.48 -21.16 20.08
N ILE A 7 -14.35 -19.97 20.71
CA ILE A 7 -13.09 -19.22 20.68
C ILE A 7 -11.97 -20.03 21.34
N VAL A 8 -12.21 -20.57 22.50
CA VAL A 8 -11.22 -21.41 23.22
C VAL A 8 -11.01 -22.73 22.49
N ALA A 9 -12.10 -23.37 22.01
CA ALA A 9 -12.01 -24.60 21.24
C ALA A 9 -11.14 -24.43 19.97
N SER A 10 -11.26 -23.31 19.26
CA SER A 10 -10.45 -23.05 18.07
C SER A 10 -8.94 -23.03 18.34
N ILE A 11 -8.51 -22.60 19.54
CA ILE A 11 -7.12 -22.67 19.96
C ILE A 11 -6.67 -24.13 20.11
N TYR A 12 -7.44 -24.95 20.82
CA TYR A 12 -7.12 -26.35 21.00
C TYR A 12 -7.15 -27.15 19.70
N ASP A 13 -8.08 -26.81 18.80
CA ASP A 13 -8.14 -27.41 17.47
C ASP A 13 -6.88 -27.04 16.67
N ARG A 14 -6.48 -25.79 16.69
CA ARG A 14 -5.28 -25.32 16.01
C ARG A 14 -4.00 -25.96 16.56
N MET A 15 -3.91 -26.13 17.87
CA MET A 15 -2.80 -26.85 18.51
C MET A 15 -2.74 -28.32 18.04
N ARG A 16 -3.90 -28.98 17.94
CA ARG A 16 -3.97 -30.37 17.45
C ARG A 16 -3.57 -30.50 15.97
N GLU A 17 -4.01 -29.57 15.14
CA GLU A 17 -3.70 -29.58 13.70
C GLU A 17 -2.23 -29.29 13.40
N THR A 18 -1.63 -28.34 14.12
CA THR A 18 -0.28 -27.84 13.82
C THR A 18 0.81 -28.44 14.70
N GLY A 19 0.47 -29.01 15.84
CA GLY A 19 1.41 -29.43 16.88
C GLY A 19 2.09 -28.26 17.63
N LEU A 20 1.70 -27.02 17.36
CA LEU A 20 2.24 -25.81 18.03
C LEU A 20 1.59 -25.65 19.39
N THR A 21 2.38 -25.36 20.41
CA THR A 21 1.92 -25.14 21.80
C THR A 21 1.78 -23.65 22.14
N GLU A 22 2.24 -22.76 21.28
CA GLU A 22 2.21 -21.32 21.47
C GLU A 22 1.62 -20.61 20.23
N GLY A 23 1.05 -19.43 20.43
CA GLY A 23 0.44 -18.67 19.34
C GLY A 23 -0.19 -17.36 19.78
N ILE A 24 -0.87 -16.74 18.81
CA ILE A 24 -1.61 -15.50 19.02
C ILE A 24 -3.10 -15.78 18.74
N LEU A 25 -3.95 -15.44 19.70
CA LEU A 25 -5.39 -15.31 19.49
C LEU A 25 -5.68 -13.85 19.15
N PHE A 26 -6.04 -13.59 17.90
CA PHE A 26 -6.44 -12.25 17.45
C PHE A 26 -7.96 -12.10 17.48
N ILE A 27 -8.45 -11.05 18.14
CA ILE A 27 -9.87 -10.74 18.26
C ILE A 27 -10.09 -9.36 17.66
N ASP A 28 -10.80 -9.31 16.53
CA ASP A 28 -11.14 -8.05 15.88
C ASP A 28 -12.44 -7.44 16.43
N GLU A 29 -12.55 -6.12 16.39
CA GLU A 29 -13.72 -5.34 16.84
C GLU A 29 -14.18 -5.65 18.28
N ILE A 30 -13.21 -5.88 19.19
CA ILE A 30 -13.47 -6.29 20.57
C ILE A 30 -14.44 -5.36 21.32
N ASN A 31 -14.51 -4.09 20.97
CA ASN A 31 -15.35 -3.08 21.58
C ASN A 31 -16.68 -2.86 20.87
N CYS A 32 -17.00 -3.68 19.85
CA CYS A 32 -18.31 -3.71 19.19
C CYS A 32 -19.25 -4.77 19.76
N VAL A 33 -18.85 -5.47 20.84
CA VAL A 33 -19.68 -6.51 21.49
C VAL A 33 -20.90 -5.90 22.18
N SER A 34 -21.95 -6.73 22.31
CA SER A 34 -23.18 -6.32 23.02
C SER A 34 -22.92 -6.01 24.50
N GLU A 35 -23.80 -5.19 25.11
CA GLU A 35 -23.73 -4.84 26.55
C GLU A 35 -23.66 -6.05 27.46
N THR A 36 -24.36 -7.09 27.08
CA THR A 36 -24.41 -8.34 27.88
C THR A 36 -23.15 -9.15 27.81
N LEU A 37 -22.38 -9.05 26.72
CA LEU A 37 -21.14 -9.78 26.51
C LEU A 37 -19.89 -9.00 26.91
N ALA A 38 -19.96 -7.67 26.95
CA ALA A 38 -18.80 -6.85 27.26
C ALA A 38 -18.11 -7.20 28.59
N PRO A 39 -18.82 -7.43 29.73
CA PRO A 39 -18.15 -7.83 30.96
C PRO A 39 -17.41 -9.18 30.86
N ALA A 40 -18.00 -10.14 30.14
CA ALA A 40 -17.38 -11.45 29.94
C ALA A 40 -16.14 -11.37 29.03
N MET A 41 -16.18 -10.50 28.00
CA MET A 41 -15.00 -10.26 27.14
C MET A 41 -13.88 -9.55 27.89
N LEU A 42 -14.21 -8.62 28.79
CA LEU A 42 -13.22 -7.97 29.62
C LEU A 42 -12.58 -8.95 30.60
N GLN A 43 -13.37 -9.81 31.23
CA GLN A 43 -12.86 -10.88 32.09
C GLN A 43 -11.95 -11.83 31.28
N PHE A 44 -12.33 -12.15 30.06
CA PHE A 44 -11.52 -12.98 29.17
C PHE A 44 -10.16 -12.36 28.87
N LEU A 45 -10.12 -11.08 28.52
CA LEU A 45 -8.86 -10.38 28.30
C LEU A 45 -7.96 -10.35 29.55
N GLN A 46 -8.56 -10.23 30.74
CA GLN A 46 -7.82 -10.12 31.99
C GLN A 46 -7.33 -11.45 32.52
N CYS A 47 -8.20 -12.44 32.52
CA CYS A 47 -7.96 -13.72 33.19
C CYS A 47 -7.52 -14.83 32.24
N LYS A 48 -7.61 -14.61 30.93
CA LYS A 48 -7.41 -15.63 29.89
C LYS A 48 -8.32 -16.85 30.07
N THR A 49 -9.47 -16.67 30.73
CA THR A 49 -10.45 -17.71 30.98
C THR A 49 -11.80 -17.33 30.43
N PHE A 50 -12.54 -18.30 29.95
CA PHE A 50 -13.90 -18.12 29.51
C PHE A 50 -14.80 -19.23 30.11
N GLY A 51 -15.65 -18.81 31.01
CA GLY A 51 -16.35 -19.80 31.86
C GLY A 51 -15.35 -20.70 32.59
N ASN A 52 -15.43 -22.02 32.34
CA ASN A 52 -14.53 -23.01 32.92
C ASN A 52 -13.32 -23.36 32.02
N HIS A 53 -13.13 -22.64 30.92
CA HIS A 53 -12.08 -22.95 29.96
C HIS A 53 -10.97 -21.89 30.01
N GLU A 54 -9.75 -22.36 30.12
CA GLU A 54 -8.54 -21.52 30.11
C GLU A 54 -7.88 -21.53 28.72
N ILE A 55 -7.28 -20.38 28.33
CA ILE A 55 -6.38 -20.36 27.20
C ILE A 55 -5.08 -21.03 27.63
N PRO A 56 -4.53 -21.95 26.80
CA PRO A 56 -3.28 -22.64 27.11
C PRO A 56 -2.13 -21.67 27.34
N GLU A 57 -1.21 -22.05 28.22
CA GLU A 57 0.04 -21.31 28.41
C GLU A 57 0.81 -21.21 27.09
N GLY A 58 1.49 -20.10 26.86
CA GLY A 58 2.15 -19.81 25.59
C GLY A 58 1.30 -19.04 24.58
N TRP A 59 0.00 -18.88 24.81
CA TRP A 59 -0.87 -18.08 23.93
C TRP A 59 -1.04 -16.64 24.43
N VAL A 60 -0.94 -15.71 23.48
CA VAL A 60 -1.13 -14.28 23.71
C VAL A 60 -2.44 -13.82 23.07
N ILE A 61 -3.24 -13.07 23.83
CA ILE A 61 -4.44 -12.42 23.27
C ILE A 61 -4.02 -11.07 22.72
N VAL A 62 -4.35 -10.83 21.46
CA VAL A 62 -4.24 -9.53 20.80
C VAL A 62 -5.64 -9.14 20.35
N ALA A 63 -6.10 -7.96 20.74
CA ALA A 63 -7.42 -7.48 20.37
C ALA A 63 -7.31 -6.16 19.61
N ALA A 64 -8.09 -5.98 18.56
CA ALA A 64 -8.25 -4.74 17.84
C ALA A 64 -9.63 -4.12 18.10
N GLY A 65 -9.72 -2.82 18.05
CA GLY A 65 -10.98 -2.09 18.20
C GLY A 65 -10.86 -0.68 17.64
N ASN A 66 -11.97 -0.17 17.14
CA ASN A 66 -12.04 1.18 16.61
C ASN A 66 -12.38 2.17 17.72
N PRO A 67 -11.86 3.40 17.71
CA PRO A 67 -12.26 4.42 18.66
C PRO A 67 -13.72 4.87 18.41
N PRO A 68 -14.41 5.38 19.45
CA PRO A 68 -15.85 5.76 19.36
C PRO A 68 -16.17 6.79 18.27
N GLU A 69 -15.20 7.59 17.88
CA GLU A 69 -15.36 8.60 16.83
C GLU A 69 -15.68 7.96 15.47
N TYR A 70 -15.25 6.73 15.25
CA TYR A 70 -15.47 6.01 13.98
C TYR A 70 -16.77 5.20 13.96
N ASN A 71 -17.19 4.71 15.13
CA ASN A 71 -18.40 3.90 15.23
C ASN A 71 -19.17 4.21 16.50
N LYS A 72 -20.40 4.67 16.36
CA LYS A 72 -21.29 5.01 17.51
C LYS A 72 -21.67 3.81 18.37
N SER A 73 -21.56 2.61 17.84
CA SER A 73 -21.82 1.36 18.57
C SER A 73 -20.65 0.89 19.42
N VAL A 74 -19.51 1.55 19.28
CA VAL A 74 -18.28 1.23 20.00
C VAL A 74 -18.35 1.81 21.41
N ARG A 75 -17.84 1.07 22.38
CA ARG A 75 -17.72 1.48 23.78
C ARG A 75 -16.26 1.72 24.11
N ASP A 76 -16.05 2.74 24.93
CA ASP A 76 -14.76 2.92 25.57
C ASP A 76 -14.56 1.86 26.65
N PHE A 77 -13.36 1.32 26.72
CA PHE A 77 -12.93 0.51 27.85
C PHE A 77 -12.77 1.39 29.08
N ASP A 78 -13.23 0.91 30.22
CA ASP A 78 -13.01 1.56 31.49
C ASP A 78 -11.53 1.59 31.87
N VAL A 79 -11.17 2.47 32.80
CA VAL A 79 -9.79 2.65 33.27
C VAL A 79 -9.23 1.35 33.87
N VAL A 80 -10.06 0.56 34.54
CA VAL A 80 -9.66 -0.71 35.18
C VAL A 80 -9.24 -1.72 34.14
N THR A 81 -9.93 -1.76 32.99
CA THR A 81 -9.60 -2.64 31.86
C THR A 81 -8.32 -2.17 31.18
N LEU A 82 -8.22 -0.84 30.90
CA LEU A 82 -7.05 -0.25 30.25
C LEU A 82 -5.76 -0.43 31.07
N ASP A 83 -5.86 -0.45 32.39
CA ASP A 83 -4.72 -0.68 33.31
C ASP A 83 -4.15 -2.11 33.21
N ARG A 84 -4.94 -3.05 32.70
CA ARG A 84 -4.57 -4.48 32.59
C ARG A 84 -4.17 -4.91 31.19
N VAL A 85 -4.33 -4.06 30.21
CA VAL A 85 -3.98 -4.31 28.81
C VAL A 85 -2.92 -3.34 28.34
N LYS A 86 -2.09 -3.77 27.40
CA LYS A 86 -1.14 -2.89 26.73
C LYS A 86 -1.81 -2.23 25.54
N LYS A 87 -2.23 -0.96 25.69
CA LYS A 87 -2.85 -0.20 24.61
C LYS A 87 -1.79 0.29 23.62
N ILE A 88 -1.97 -0.05 22.35
CA ILE A 88 -1.16 0.45 21.25
C ILE A 88 -2.09 1.24 20.33
N MET A 89 -1.75 2.50 20.07
CA MET A 89 -2.47 3.33 19.10
C MET A 89 -1.85 3.11 17.73
N VAL A 90 -2.69 2.74 16.76
CA VAL A 90 -2.30 2.57 15.36
C VAL A 90 -2.86 3.74 14.57
N GLU A 91 -1.97 4.54 14.01
CA GLU A 91 -2.33 5.72 13.21
C GLU A 91 -2.06 5.43 11.72
N PRO A 92 -2.90 5.96 10.81
CA PRO A 92 -2.66 5.83 9.38
C PRO A 92 -1.46 6.68 8.98
N ASP A 93 -0.38 6.03 8.52
CA ASP A 93 0.82 6.68 7.98
C ASP A 93 0.98 6.34 6.51
N TYR A 94 0.97 7.37 5.65
CA TYR A 94 1.14 7.20 4.21
C TYR A 94 2.49 6.60 3.85
N ARG A 95 3.57 6.93 4.56
CA ARG A 95 4.93 6.44 4.25
C ARG A 95 5.02 4.94 4.46
N ILE A 96 4.46 4.44 5.56
CA ILE A 96 4.40 3.00 5.85
C ILE A 96 3.47 2.29 4.88
N TRP A 97 2.27 2.86 4.63
CA TRP A 97 1.33 2.28 3.68
C TRP A 97 1.89 2.22 2.26
N LYS A 98 2.72 3.17 1.87
CA LYS A 98 3.37 3.18 0.55
C LYS A 98 4.25 1.94 0.31
N GLU A 99 4.96 1.45 1.32
CA GLU A 99 5.71 0.20 1.22
C GLU A 99 4.79 -1.00 0.95
N TYR A 100 3.68 -1.08 1.69
CA TYR A 100 2.63 -2.06 1.45
C TYR A 100 2.04 -1.90 0.04
N ALA A 101 1.72 -0.67 -0.36
CA ALA A 101 1.13 -0.36 -1.65
C ALA A 101 2.02 -0.82 -2.83
N TYR A 102 3.33 -0.74 -2.68
CA TYR A 102 4.25 -1.27 -3.68
C TYR A 102 4.25 -2.81 -3.73
N LYS A 103 4.11 -3.49 -2.61
CA LYS A 103 4.01 -4.96 -2.57
C LYS A 103 2.70 -5.45 -3.18
N GLU A 104 1.60 -4.83 -2.83
CA GLU A 104 0.25 -5.18 -3.30
C GLU A 104 -0.08 -4.63 -4.69
N ASN A 105 0.86 -3.96 -5.35
CA ASN A 105 0.65 -3.41 -6.70
C ASN A 105 -0.50 -2.40 -6.79
N ILE A 106 -0.63 -1.55 -5.79
CA ILE A 106 -1.59 -0.46 -5.85
C ILE A 106 -1.36 0.38 -7.12
N HIS A 107 -2.44 0.76 -7.77
CA HIS A 107 -2.43 1.43 -9.06
C HIS A 107 -1.49 2.66 -9.06
N PRO A 108 -0.59 2.80 -10.03
CA PRO A 108 0.47 3.81 -10.02
C PRO A 108 -0.04 5.25 -9.91
N VAL A 109 -1.20 5.55 -10.49
CA VAL A 109 -1.79 6.89 -10.41
C VAL A 109 -2.18 7.27 -8.99
N ILE A 110 -2.65 6.30 -8.19
CA ILE A 110 -2.98 6.53 -6.77
C ILE A 110 -1.72 6.90 -5.99
N LEU A 111 -0.64 6.14 -6.20
CA LEU A 111 0.65 6.44 -5.57
C LEU A 111 1.17 7.82 -6.01
N SER A 112 1.05 8.13 -7.31
CA SER A 112 1.46 9.42 -7.85
C SER A 112 0.65 10.58 -7.25
N TYR A 113 -0.66 10.43 -7.15
CA TYR A 113 -1.53 11.43 -6.54
C TYR A 113 -1.21 11.64 -5.06
N LEU A 114 -1.12 10.56 -4.29
CA LEU A 114 -0.85 10.62 -2.86
C LEU A 114 0.57 11.12 -2.54
N GLU A 115 1.51 10.97 -3.45
CA GLU A 115 2.83 11.57 -3.31
C GLU A 115 2.78 13.10 -3.39
N LEU A 116 1.92 13.64 -4.24
CA LEU A 116 1.69 15.09 -4.36
C LEU A 116 0.75 15.62 -3.28
N ARG A 117 -0.16 14.80 -2.80
CA ARG A 117 -1.26 15.13 -1.89
C ARG A 117 -1.36 14.13 -0.74
N SER A 118 -0.28 13.95 0.02
CA SER A 118 -0.22 12.97 1.12
C SER A 118 -1.28 13.22 2.20
N ASN A 119 -1.76 14.45 2.34
CA ASN A 119 -2.87 14.80 3.22
C ASN A 119 -4.22 14.20 2.78
N CYS A 120 -4.36 13.76 1.54
CA CYS A 120 -5.56 13.10 1.01
C CYS A 120 -5.57 11.58 1.30
N PHE A 121 -4.49 11.02 1.85
CA PHE A 121 -4.39 9.60 2.16
C PHE A 121 -5.41 9.14 3.20
N TYR A 122 -5.56 9.94 4.26
CA TYR A 122 -6.51 9.68 5.32
C TYR A 122 -7.14 11.00 5.74
N GLN A 123 -8.44 11.13 5.48
CA GLN A 123 -9.24 12.24 5.93
C GLN A 123 -10.60 11.74 6.39
N MET A 124 -11.12 12.38 7.42
CA MET A 124 -12.44 12.09 7.95
C MET A 124 -13.08 13.42 8.41
N GLU A 125 -14.17 13.78 7.77
CA GLU A 125 -14.90 15.01 8.04
C GLU A 125 -16.38 14.70 8.29
N THR A 126 -17.01 15.47 9.19
CA THR A 126 -18.46 15.40 9.39
C THR A 126 -19.07 16.69 8.82
N THR A 127 -19.86 16.53 7.80
CA THR A 127 -20.59 17.62 7.14
C THR A 127 -22.08 17.56 7.47
N ILE A 128 -22.85 18.55 7.00
CA ILE A 128 -24.32 18.58 7.14
C ILE A 128 -24.97 17.37 6.43
N ASP A 129 -24.37 16.95 5.31
CA ASP A 129 -24.85 15.85 4.47
C ASP A 129 -24.38 14.46 4.94
N GLY A 130 -23.58 14.40 5.99
CA GLY A 130 -23.08 13.17 6.56
C GLY A 130 -21.57 13.13 6.76
N ARG A 131 -21.03 11.93 6.96
CA ARG A 131 -19.58 11.73 7.07
C ARG A 131 -18.96 11.59 5.69
N GLN A 132 -17.89 12.34 5.46
CA GLN A 132 -17.06 12.24 4.29
C GLN A 132 -15.69 11.68 4.68
N PHE A 133 -15.18 10.73 3.93
CA PHE A 133 -13.90 10.11 4.28
C PHE A 133 -13.10 9.60 3.07
N ALA A 134 -11.79 9.61 3.24
CA ALA A 134 -10.81 8.90 2.44
C ALA A 134 -9.98 8.03 3.38
N THR A 135 -9.82 6.76 3.06
CA THR A 135 -9.12 5.78 3.92
C THR A 135 -8.15 4.93 3.12
N PRO A 136 -7.11 4.33 3.75
CA PRO A 136 -6.22 3.40 3.08
C PRO A 136 -6.95 2.25 2.37
N ARG A 137 -8.00 1.70 2.99
CA ARG A 137 -8.85 0.65 2.38
C ARG A 137 -9.57 1.18 1.15
N GLY A 138 -10.13 2.40 1.21
CA GLY A 138 -10.79 3.02 0.05
C GLY A 138 -9.85 3.19 -1.14
N TRP A 139 -8.60 3.58 -0.90
CA TRP A 139 -7.57 3.68 -1.94
C TRP A 139 -7.20 2.32 -2.54
N GLU A 140 -7.11 1.28 -1.74
CA GLU A 140 -6.82 -0.08 -2.20
C GLU A 140 -7.99 -0.64 -3.03
N ASP A 141 -9.22 -0.50 -2.56
CA ASP A 141 -10.41 -0.96 -3.28
C ASP A 141 -10.61 -0.19 -4.59
N LEU A 142 -10.35 1.13 -4.59
CA LEU A 142 -10.30 1.94 -5.80
C LEU A 142 -9.26 1.40 -6.79
N SER A 143 -8.06 1.06 -6.32
CA SER A 143 -7.00 0.50 -7.16
C SER A 143 -7.46 -0.77 -7.88
N ARG A 144 -8.04 -1.70 -7.15
CA ARG A 144 -8.56 -2.96 -7.71
C ARG A 144 -9.64 -2.72 -8.77
N MET A 145 -10.53 -1.78 -8.48
CA MET A 145 -11.59 -1.39 -9.42
C MET A 145 -11.02 -0.75 -10.67
N MET A 146 -10.03 0.14 -10.54
CA MET A 146 -9.39 0.83 -11.67
C MET A 146 -8.78 -0.17 -12.66
N GLU A 147 -8.06 -1.17 -12.17
CA GLU A 147 -7.49 -2.24 -13.01
C GLU A 147 -8.55 -2.99 -13.82
N VAL A 148 -9.72 -3.24 -13.21
CA VAL A 148 -10.84 -3.89 -13.90
C VAL A 148 -11.43 -2.97 -14.96
N TYR A 149 -11.63 -1.69 -14.65
CA TYR A 149 -12.19 -0.71 -15.58
C TYR A 149 -11.27 -0.49 -16.79
N GLU A 150 -9.97 -0.36 -16.56
CA GLU A 150 -8.98 -0.22 -17.64
C GLU A 150 -8.95 -1.45 -18.55
N ARG A 151 -8.96 -2.65 -17.98
CA ARG A 151 -9.02 -3.91 -18.75
C ARG A 151 -10.30 -4.03 -19.58
N LEU A 152 -11.40 -3.46 -19.09
CA LEU A 152 -12.70 -3.42 -19.80
C LEU A 152 -12.87 -2.18 -20.69
N ASN A 153 -11.86 -1.33 -20.80
CA ASN A 153 -11.92 -0.03 -21.49
C ASN A 153 -13.11 0.84 -21.02
N LYS A 154 -13.36 0.86 -19.72
CA LYS A 154 -14.38 1.70 -19.08
C LYS A 154 -13.78 2.97 -18.53
N ASN A 155 -14.50 4.09 -18.63
CA ASN A 155 -14.07 5.35 -18.09
C ASN A 155 -14.18 5.35 -16.56
N ILE A 156 -13.17 5.87 -15.89
CA ILE A 156 -13.14 6.10 -14.45
C ILE A 156 -13.55 7.56 -14.23
N THR A 157 -14.78 7.75 -13.77
CA THR A 157 -15.36 9.07 -13.53
C THR A 157 -15.35 9.41 -12.05
N LYS A 158 -15.63 10.68 -11.71
CA LYS A 158 -15.74 11.12 -10.31
C LYS A 158 -16.79 10.34 -9.52
N GLU A 159 -17.90 9.92 -10.16
CA GLU A 159 -18.94 9.11 -9.54
C GLU A 159 -18.41 7.72 -9.17
N VAL A 160 -17.58 7.14 -10.04
CA VAL A 160 -16.95 5.85 -9.77
C VAL A 160 -15.92 5.98 -8.64
N VAL A 161 -15.08 6.99 -8.68
CA VAL A 161 -14.11 7.27 -7.60
C VAL A 161 -14.82 7.51 -6.27
N GLY A 162 -15.93 8.29 -6.28
CA GLY A 162 -16.70 8.62 -5.10
C GLY A 162 -17.35 7.44 -4.39
N GLN A 163 -17.50 6.28 -5.06
CA GLN A 163 -17.96 5.04 -4.43
C GLN A 163 -16.94 4.48 -3.42
N TYR A 164 -15.66 4.76 -3.61
CA TYR A 164 -14.54 4.26 -2.79
C TYR A 164 -13.94 5.35 -1.91
N ILE A 165 -13.80 6.55 -2.46
CA ILE A 165 -13.33 7.74 -1.75
C ILE A 165 -14.54 8.64 -1.49
N GLN A 166 -15.21 8.41 -0.37
CA GLN A 166 -16.46 9.11 0.00
C GLN A 166 -16.21 10.52 0.54
N HIS A 167 -15.10 11.13 0.17
CA HIS A 167 -14.79 12.53 0.42
C HIS A 167 -14.90 13.30 -0.89
N GLU A 168 -15.97 14.11 -1.03
CA GLU A 168 -16.36 14.73 -2.30
C GLU A 168 -15.21 15.51 -2.95
N ARG A 169 -14.54 16.38 -2.20
CA ARG A 169 -13.42 17.16 -2.72
C ARG A 169 -12.29 16.24 -3.24
N ILE A 170 -11.91 15.22 -2.47
CA ILE A 170 -10.81 14.33 -2.82
C ILE A 170 -11.17 13.47 -4.03
N SER A 171 -12.42 12.99 -4.13
CA SER A 171 -12.85 12.17 -5.27
C SER A 171 -12.85 12.97 -6.58
N VAL A 172 -13.27 14.24 -6.54
CA VAL A 172 -13.20 15.14 -7.71
C VAL A 172 -11.76 15.43 -8.09
N GLU A 173 -10.93 15.89 -7.15
CA GLU A 173 -9.50 16.18 -7.39
C GLU A 173 -8.76 14.95 -7.95
N PHE A 174 -9.04 13.76 -7.43
CA PHE A 174 -8.41 12.54 -7.94
C PHE A 174 -8.89 12.18 -9.35
N ALA A 175 -10.17 12.32 -9.66
CA ALA A 175 -10.69 12.04 -11.00
C ALA A 175 -10.08 12.98 -12.04
N GLU A 176 -9.97 14.27 -11.73
CA GLU A 176 -9.29 15.25 -12.59
C GLU A 176 -7.80 14.92 -12.77
N TYR A 177 -7.15 14.51 -11.68
CA TYR A 177 -5.76 14.08 -11.73
C TYR A 177 -5.57 12.81 -12.59
N TYR A 178 -6.50 11.86 -12.53
CA TYR A 178 -6.46 10.64 -13.34
C TYR A 178 -6.57 10.98 -14.85
N GLU A 179 -7.47 11.87 -15.25
CA GLU A 179 -7.58 12.33 -16.63
C GLU A 179 -6.28 12.97 -17.11
N LEU A 180 -5.66 13.81 -16.26
CA LEU A 180 -4.40 14.45 -16.54
C LEU A 180 -3.25 13.44 -16.67
N TYR A 181 -3.21 12.44 -15.79
CA TYR A 181 -2.25 11.36 -15.80
C TYR A 181 -2.32 10.53 -17.09
N GLN A 182 -3.52 10.20 -17.55
CA GLN A 182 -3.72 9.51 -18.84
C GLN A 182 -3.26 10.38 -20.02
N LYS A 183 -3.56 11.67 -19.99
CA LYS A 183 -3.08 12.61 -21.00
C LYS A 183 -1.56 12.64 -21.04
N TYR A 184 -0.88 12.73 -19.93
CA TYR A 184 0.59 12.71 -19.88
C TYR A 184 1.16 11.39 -20.38
N GLN A 185 0.51 10.27 -20.10
CA GLN A 185 0.92 8.97 -20.62
C GLN A 185 0.97 8.95 -22.15
N GLN A 186 0.00 9.58 -22.80
CA GLN A 186 -0.06 9.72 -24.26
C GLN A 186 0.88 10.80 -24.77
N ASP A 187 0.83 12.01 -24.19
CA ASP A 187 1.58 13.19 -24.62
C ASP A 187 3.10 12.98 -24.55
N TYR A 188 3.57 12.22 -23.59
CA TYR A 188 4.97 11.86 -23.40
C TYR A 188 5.32 10.49 -23.98
N GLN A 189 4.38 9.82 -24.67
CA GLN A 189 4.60 8.54 -25.32
C GLN A 189 5.39 7.55 -24.43
N ILE A 190 4.96 7.44 -23.17
CA ILE A 190 5.66 6.66 -22.14
C ILE A 190 5.97 5.24 -22.63
N ALA A 191 5.06 4.63 -23.38
CA ALA A 191 5.27 3.30 -23.97
C ALA A 191 6.47 3.25 -24.93
N GLU A 192 6.73 4.31 -25.72
CA GLU A 192 7.87 4.35 -26.64
C GLU A 192 9.19 4.60 -25.88
N ILE A 193 9.17 5.37 -24.80
CA ILE A 193 10.30 5.51 -23.90
C ILE A 193 10.66 4.15 -23.29
N LEU A 194 9.67 3.43 -22.78
CA LEU A 194 9.86 2.10 -22.17
C LEU A 194 10.33 1.05 -23.17
N LYS A 195 10.05 1.22 -24.47
CA LYS A 195 10.62 0.39 -25.55
C LYS A 195 12.05 0.83 -25.97
N GLY A 196 12.61 1.83 -25.31
CA GLY A 196 13.92 2.36 -25.64
C GLY A 196 13.98 3.21 -26.91
N LYS A 197 12.86 3.82 -27.33
CA LYS A 197 12.73 4.64 -28.55
C LYS A 197 12.28 6.07 -28.25
N PRO A 198 12.94 6.83 -27.34
CA PRO A 198 12.58 8.21 -27.07
C PRO A 198 12.93 9.09 -28.27
N SER A 199 12.03 10.01 -28.62
CA SER A 199 12.37 11.05 -29.61
C SER A 199 13.07 12.23 -28.94
N GLU A 200 13.95 12.94 -29.65
CA GLU A 200 14.60 14.16 -29.14
C GLU A 200 13.59 15.22 -28.70
N ALA A 201 12.49 15.35 -29.43
CA ALA A 201 11.41 16.29 -29.09
C ALA A 201 10.78 15.95 -27.73
N MET A 202 10.62 14.69 -27.45
CA MET A 202 10.08 14.21 -26.17
C MET A 202 11.03 14.49 -25.01
N VAL A 203 12.32 14.22 -25.18
CA VAL A 203 13.35 14.52 -24.19
C VAL A 203 13.37 16.02 -23.86
N LYS A 204 13.31 16.88 -24.88
CA LYS A 204 13.20 18.32 -24.69
C LYS A 204 11.90 18.72 -23.97
N LYS A 205 10.76 18.11 -24.33
CA LYS A 205 9.47 18.40 -23.69
C LYS A 205 9.52 18.08 -22.19
N VAL A 206 10.03 16.91 -21.80
CA VAL A 206 10.17 16.50 -20.39
C VAL A 206 11.08 17.46 -19.62
N SER A 207 12.21 17.89 -20.21
CA SER A 207 13.16 18.78 -19.54
C SER A 207 12.61 20.19 -19.26
N HIS A 208 11.59 20.64 -20.02
CA HIS A 208 10.97 21.98 -19.88
C HIS A 208 9.57 21.91 -19.22
N ALA A 209 9.09 20.73 -18.86
CA ALA A 209 7.77 20.56 -18.26
C ALA A 209 7.68 21.21 -16.86
N PRO A 210 6.50 21.71 -16.45
CA PRO A 210 6.24 22.16 -15.08
C PRO A 210 6.49 21.06 -14.04
N PHE A 211 6.67 21.46 -12.78
CA PHE A 211 7.01 20.54 -11.69
C PHE A 211 6.02 19.37 -11.56
N ASP A 212 4.72 19.66 -11.46
CA ASP A 212 3.68 18.63 -11.27
C ASP A 212 3.63 17.63 -12.44
N GLU A 213 3.84 18.14 -13.66
CA GLU A 213 3.89 17.35 -14.87
C GLU A 213 5.12 16.43 -14.89
N ARG A 214 6.30 16.95 -14.49
CA ARG A 214 7.52 16.16 -14.36
C ARG A 214 7.38 15.03 -13.33
N VAL A 215 6.79 15.33 -12.17
CA VAL A 215 6.52 14.32 -11.14
C VAL A 215 5.61 13.21 -11.68
N SER A 216 4.57 13.57 -12.41
CA SER A 216 3.67 12.62 -13.04
C SER A 216 4.37 11.74 -14.08
N VAL A 217 5.19 12.34 -14.93
CA VAL A 217 5.99 11.62 -15.95
C VAL A 217 7.00 10.68 -15.29
N VAL A 218 7.68 11.10 -14.22
CA VAL A 218 8.60 10.24 -13.45
C VAL A 218 7.87 9.02 -12.88
N ASN A 219 6.70 9.24 -12.27
CA ASN A 219 5.92 8.15 -11.71
C ASN A 219 5.42 7.18 -12.79
N LEU A 220 5.01 7.69 -13.96
CA LEU A 220 4.65 6.88 -15.12
C LEU A 220 5.83 6.01 -15.59
N LEU A 221 6.99 6.59 -15.76
CA LEU A 221 8.20 5.86 -16.17
C LEU A 221 8.60 4.82 -15.14
N PHE A 222 8.56 5.18 -13.87
CA PHE A 222 8.88 4.27 -12.77
C PHE A 222 7.95 3.06 -12.72
N SER A 223 6.65 3.30 -12.87
CA SER A 223 5.65 2.24 -12.91
C SER A 223 5.84 1.31 -14.10
N GLY A 224 6.14 1.88 -15.28
CA GLY A 224 6.42 1.10 -16.47
C GLY A 224 7.67 0.24 -16.35
N VAL A 225 8.74 0.77 -15.77
CA VAL A 225 9.97 -0.02 -15.48
C VAL A 225 9.65 -1.17 -14.51
N ARG A 226 8.91 -0.89 -13.46
CA ARG A 226 8.53 -1.89 -12.46
C ARG A 226 7.70 -3.02 -13.08
N GLN A 227 6.70 -2.68 -13.88
CA GLN A 227 5.89 -3.66 -14.58
C GLN A 227 6.74 -4.50 -15.55
N ALA A 228 7.60 -3.84 -16.34
CA ALA A 228 8.45 -4.53 -17.29
C ALA A 228 9.47 -5.46 -16.62
N VAL A 229 10.02 -5.07 -15.47
CA VAL A 229 10.90 -5.96 -14.68
C VAL A 229 10.13 -7.18 -14.15
N ARG A 230 8.89 -6.99 -13.74
CA ARG A 230 8.03 -8.10 -13.28
C ARG A 230 7.66 -9.06 -14.39
N GLU A 231 7.35 -8.54 -15.58
CA GLU A 231 7.00 -9.35 -16.74
C GLU A 231 8.21 -10.06 -17.35
N VAL A 232 9.43 -9.86 -16.80
CA VAL A 232 10.68 -10.48 -17.28
C VAL A 232 10.97 -10.17 -18.76
N VAL A 233 10.41 -9.09 -19.29
CA VAL A 233 10.43 -8.73 -20.72
C VAL A 233 11.45 -7.61 -20.99
N LEU A 234 11.98 -6.95 -19.96
CA LEU A 234 12.81 -5.77 -20.14
C LEU A 234 14.21 -6.12 -20.61
N GLN A 235 14.60 -5.54 -21.75
CA GLN A 235 15.97 -5.57 -22.22
C GLN A 235 16.80 -4.51 -21.47
N GLU A 236 18.08 -4.77 -21.21
CA GLU A 236 19.02 -3.89 -20.50
C GLU A 236 19.08 -2.48 -21.11
N GLU A 237 19.08 -2.38 -22.45
CA GLU A 237 19.05 -1.13 -23.21
C GLU A 237 17.84 -0.23 -22.90
N VAL A 238 16.71 -0.81 -22.56
CA VAL A 238 15.49 -0.04 -22.21
C VAL A 238 15.64 0.60 -20.85
N LEU A 239 16.19 -0.13 -19.88
CA LEU A 239 16.48 0.42 -18.55
C LEU A 239 17.47 1.58 -18.63
N GLU A 240 18.58 1.41 -19.38
CA GLU A 240 19.57 2.47 -19.57
C GLU A 240 18.94 3.75 -20.13
N LYS A 241 18.12 3.65 -21.18
CA LYS A 241 17.44 4.80 -21.79
C LYS A 241 16.42 5.46 -20.86
N VAL A 242 15.67 4.68 -20.10
CA VAL A 242 14.77 5.25 -19.07
C VAL A 242 15.57 6.02 -18.02
N PHE A 243 16.70 5.48 -17.57
CA PHE A 243 17.57 6.17 -16.62
C PHE A 243 18.24 7.41 -17.19
N GLU A 244 18.60 7.44 -18.48
CA GLU A 244 19.08 8.66 -19.13
C GLU A 244 18.03 9.77 -19.11
N ILE A 245 16.77 9.45 -19.38
CA ILE A 245 15.66 10.43 -19.30
C ILE A 245 15.47 10.91 -17.87
N LEU A 246 15.50 10.00 -16.89
CA LEU A 246 15.39 10.35 -15.48
C LEU A 246 16.54 11.27 -15.00
N LYS A 247 17.75 11.13 -15.57
CA LYS A 247 18.89 12.05 -15.31
C LYS A 247 18.67 13.47 -15.84
N LEU A 248 17.87 13.63 -16.90
CA LEU A 248 17.56 14.94 -17.47
C LEU A 248 16.57 15.76 -16.63
N LEU A 249 15.89 15.14 -15.67
CA LEU A 249 15.00 15.78 -14.69
C LEU A 249 15.84 16.45 -13.59
N LYS A 250 16.42 17.61 -13.93
CA LYS A 250 17.61 18.23 -13.30
C LYS A 250 17.39 19.01 -12.01
N GLU A 251 16.40 18.80 -11.17
CA GLU A 251 16.33 19.56 -9.91
C GLU A 251 16.89 18.76 -8.71
N PRO A 252 17.74 19.40 -7.86
CA PRO A 252 18.40 18.70 -6.74
C PRO A 252 17.43 18.11 -5.72
N GLN A 253 16.28 18.76 -5.49
CA GLN A 253 15.26 18.27 -4.55
C GLN A 253 14.46 17.08 -5.13
N GLU A 254 14.20 17.06 -6.44
CA GLU A 254 13.54 15.97 -7.12
C GLU A 254 14.47 14.76 -7.28
N GLY A 255 15.74 15.00 -7.54
CA GLY A 255 16.75 13.96 -7.63
C GLY A 255 16.94 13.17 -6.34
N GLY A 256 16.85 13.84 -5.18
CA GLY A 256 16.90 13.22 -3.87
C GLY A 256 15.73 12.27 -3.62
N LYS A 257 14.51 12.73 -3.87
CA LYS A 257 13.30 11.91 -3.75
C LYS A 257 13.27 10.74 -4.75
N LEU A 258 13.77 10.95 -5.96
CA LEU A 258 13.88 9.89 -6.95
C LEU A 258 14.89 8.83 -6.54
N LEU A 259 16.04 9.22 -5.98
CA LEU A 259 17.05 8.30 -5.47
C LEU A 259 16.53 7.49 -4.27
N GLU A 260 15.76 8.13 -3.38
CA GLU A 260 15.10 7.45 -2.28
C GLU A 260 14.13 6.39 -2.80
N ARG A 261 13.25 6.73 -3.75
CA ARG A 261 12.31 5.79 -4.39
C ARG A 261 13.00 4.66 -5.14
N LEU A 262 14.10 4.95 -5.84
CA LEU A 262 14.91 3.91 -6.49
C LEU A 262 15.54 3.00 -5.44
N GLY A 263 15.99 3.53 -4.31
CA GLY A 263 16.48 2.77 -3.18
C GLY A 263 15.43 1.82 -2.63
N ASP A 264 14.24 2.35 -2.30
CA ASP A 264 13.11 1.57 -1.80
C ASP A 264 12.71 0.45 -2.79
N TYR A 265 12.74 0.75 -4.08
CA TYR A 265 12.41 -0.22 -5.11
C TYR A 265 13.46 -1.35 -5.22
N VAL A 266 14.75 -1.00 -5.16
CA VAL A 266 15.85 -1.97 -5.14
C VAL A 266 15.74 -2.91 -3.94
N ASP A 267 15.47 -2.34 -2.76
CA ASP A 267 15.36 -3.11 -1.53
C ASP A 267 14.14 -4.04 -1.55
N ASN A 268 13.02 -3.59 -2.12
CA ASN A 268 11.83 -4.43 -2.32
C ASN A 268 12.10 -5.59 -3.31
N LEU A 269 12.79 -5.33 -4.43
CA LEU A 269 13.17 -6.38 -5.38
C LEU A 269 14.10 -7.42 -4.75
N ARG A 270 15.03 -6.99 -3.89
CA ARG A 270 15.91 -7.90 -3.15
C ARG A 270 15.13 -8.80 -2.22
N MET A 271 14.21 -8.22 -1.44
CA MET A 271 13.37 -8.99 -0.52
C MET A 271 12.47 -9.98 -1.26
N GLU A 272 11.84 -9.57 -2.35
CA GLU A 272 10.99 -10.44 -3.18
C GLU A 272 11.80 -11.62 -3.75
N ARG A 273 13.02 -11.34 -4.25
CA ARG A 273 13.91 -12.36 -4.75
C ARG A 273 14.32 -13.35 -3.67
N GLU A 274 14.73 -12.86 -2.50
CA GLU A 274 15.12 -13.71 -1.37
C GLU A 274 13.97 -14.59 -0.90
N GLN A 275 12.76 -14.04 -0.86
CA GLN A 275 11.56 -14.79 -0.49
C GLN A 275 11.25 -15.89 -1.50
N LYS A 276 11.21 -15.57 -2.80
CA LYS A 276 11.00 -16.56 -3.87
C LYS A 276 12.10 -17.63 -3.90
N GLN A 277 13.33 -17.26 -3.57
CA GLN A 277 14.44 -18.22 -3.47
C GLN A 277 14.26 -19.18 -2.30
N LYS A 278 13.80 -18.70 -1.13
CA LYS A 278 13.49 -19.53 0.05
C LYS A 278 12.33 -20.49 -0.21
N GLU A 279 11.34 -20.03 -0.98
CA GLU A 279 10.14 -20.81 -1.35
C GLU A 279 10.39 -21.77 -2.53
N GLY A 280 11.58 -21.72 -3.15
CA GLY A 280 11.91 -22.54 -4.32
C GLY A 280 11.13 -22.18 -5.59
N LEU A 281 10.50 -21.00 -5.63
CA LEU A 281 9.64 -20.53 -6.72
C LEU A 281 10.39 -19.67 -7.75
N LEU A 282 11.69 -19.39 -7.52
CA LEU A 282 12.44 -18.50 -8.38
C LEU A 282 12.92 -19.23 -9.65
N GLU A 283 12.41 -18.84 -10.81
CA GLU A 283 12.87 -19.35 -12.09
C GLU A 283 14.24 -18.75 -12.47
N ARG A 284 15.12 -19.56 -13.12
CA ARG A 284 16.47 -19.10 -13.51
C ARG A 284 16.46 -17.85 -14.40
N ARG A 285 15.47 -17.71 -15.26
CA ARG A 285 15.32 -16.55 -16.15
C ARG A 285 14.90 -15.30 -15.36
N GLU A 286 13.97 -15.44 -14.43
CA GLU A 286 13.51 -14.39 -13.54
C GLU A 286 14.65 -13.90 -12.63
N ASP A 287 15.41 -14.81 -11.99
CA ASP A 287 16.56 -14.47 -11.17
C ASP A 287 17.62 -13.68 -11.96
N ARG A 288 17.90 -14.07 -13.20
CA ARG A 288 18.86 -13.35 -14.04
C ARG A 288 18.40 -11.94 -14.39
N THR A 289 17.11 -11.75 -14.67
CA THR A 289 16.54 -10.44 -15.00
C THR A 289 16.51 -9.53 -13.79
N ILE A 290 16.11 -10.04 -12.64
CA ILE A 290 16.10 -9.26 -11.38
C ILE A 290 17.53 -8.84 -11.01
N ARG A 291 18.53 -9.73 -11.14
CA ARG A 291 19.95 -9.38 -10.90
C ARG A 291 20.41 -8.25 -11.80
N LYS A 292 20.14 -8.33 -13.10
CA LYS A 292 20.52 -7.26 -14.05
C LYS A 292 19.85 -5.93 -13.70
N ALA A 293 18.57 -5.94 -13.36
CA ALA A 293 17.85 -4.75 -12.94
C ALA A 293 18.46 -4.13 -11.66
N LEU A 294 18.81 -4.97 -10.68
CA LEU A 294 19.48 -4.54 -9.45
C LEU A 294 20.85 -3.91 -9.73
N ASP A 295 21.67 -4.55 -10.57
CA ASP A 295 22.99 -4.06 -10.93
C ASP A 295 22.90 -2.68 -11.63
N LEU A 296 21.96 -2.50 -12.55
CA LEU A 296 21.74 -1.22 -13.23
C LEU A 296 21.29 -0.11 -12.27
N LEU A 297 20.36 -0.42 -11.37
CA LEU A 297 19.86 0.51 -10.36
C LEU A 297 20.93 0.90 -9.34
N GLU A 298 21.79 -0.05 -8.95
CA GLU A 298 22.92 0.21 -8.05
C GLU A 298 23.99 1.08 -8.71
N ASN A 299 24.34 0.78 -9.97
CA ASN A 299 25.29 1.60 -10.73
C ASN A 299 24.78 3.04 -10.90
N TYR A 300 23.47 3.24 -11.07
CA TYR A 300 22.87 4.56 -11.09
C TYR A 300 22.98 5.30 -9.76
N LYS A 301 22.79 4.58 -8.64
CA LYS A 301 22.90 5.12 -7.26
C LYS A 301 24.35 5.54 -6.95
N ILE A 302 25.31 4.72 -7.33
CA ILE A 302 26.76 4.97 -7.13
C ILE A 302 27.25 6.12 -8.02
N GLY A 303 26.82 6.18 -9.28
CA GLY A 303 27.23 7.24 -10.21
C GLY A 303 26.81 8.66 -9.80
N ARG A 304 25.86 8.81 -8.88
CA ARG A 304 25.47 10.13 -8.30
C ARG A 304 26.11 10.45 -6.97
N ALA A 305 26.63 9.46 -6.24
CA ALA A 305 27.36 9.73 -5.00
C ALA A 305 28.75 10.36 -5.25
N HIS A 306 29.17 10.44 -6.51
CA HIS A 306 30.47 11.01 -6.96
C HIS A 306 30.32 12.29 -7.81
N VAL A 307 29.13 12.89 -7.92
CA VAL A 307 28.86 14.18 -8.54
C VAL A 307 28.20 15.12 -7.55
#